data_a6393563d61ac1f0a53802e46df79534
#
_entry.id   a6393563d61ac1f0a53802e46df79534
#
_cell.length_a   1.000
_cell.length_b   1.000
_cell.length_c   1.000
_cell.angle_alpha   90.00
_cell.angle_beta   90.00
_cell.angle_gamma   90.00
#
_symmetry.space_group_name_H-M   'P 1'
#
loop_
_entity.id
_entity.type
_entity.pdbx_description
1 polymer ?
#
loop_
_entity_poly.entity_id
_entity_poly.type
_entity_poly.pdbx_seq_one_letter_code
_entity_poly.pdbx_strand_id
1 'polypeptide(L)'
;MKIDREKAWDLVTEFTESQNLVRHMLAVEAAMRAYARKYGEDEELWGIVGLVHDFDYEQSPDLSVEGHPVTGAKVLRDRGWPEEIARAMLSHASEYTGVAQESRMEKALYAVDDLTGFLVAVALVRPSKSIGDVKPKSVRKKWRDKAFAAAVNRQQIEEAAAELGEDLNDHILIVLDAMKEIAPELGLAGE
;
A
#
# COMPACT_ATOMS: atom_id res chain seq x y z
N MET A 1 -20.63 2.27 12.94
CA MET A 1 -20.64 3.46 12.02
C MET A 1 -20.21 2.97 10.66
N LYS A 2 -20.88 3.36 9.57
CA LYS A 2 -20.37 3.04 8.23
C LYS A 2 -19.25 4.02 7.91
N ILE A 3 -18.09 3.51 7.59
CA ILE A 3 -16.96 4.30 7.10
C ILE A 3 -17.02 4.26 5.57
N ASP A 4 -16.87 5.41 4.96
CA ASP A 4 -16.75 5.60 3.52
C ASP A 4 -15.41 6.27 3.18
N ARG A 5 -15.08 6.33 1.89
CA ARG A 5 -13.82 6.89 1.42
C ARG A 5 -13.63 8.37 1.81
N GLU A 6 -14.72 9.14 1.89
CA GLU A 6 -14.64 10.56 2.26
C GLU A 6 -14.09 10.72 3.69
N LYS A 7 -14.64 9.96 4.64
CA LYS A 7 -14.14 9.94 6.03
C LYS A 7 -12.72 9.43 6.14
N ALA A 8 -12.35 8.44 5.31
CA ALA A 8 -10.98 7.95 5.27
C ALA A 8 -10.02 9.04 4.75
N TRP A 9 -10.43 9.77 3.73
CA TRP A 9 -9.67 10.89 3.20
C TRP A 9 -9.52 12.04 4.20
N ASP A 10 -10.59 12.39 4.92
CA ASP A 10 -10.55 13.40 5.98
C ASP A 10 -9.54 13.01 7.07
N LEU A 11 -9.53 11.73 7.46
CA LEU A 11 -8.54 11.22 8.44
C LEU A 11 -7.11 11.35 7.91
N VAL A 12 -6.86 10.93 6.68
CA VAL A 12 -5.52 11.04 6.06
C VAL A 12 -5.06 12.50 6.04
N THR A 13 -5.89 13.42 5.58
CA THR A 13 -5.53 14.84 5.46
C THR A 13 -5.41 15.56 6.80
N GLU A 14 -6.03 15.05 7.86
CA GLU A 14 -5.86 15.53 9.23
C GLU A 14 -4.47 15.20 9.79
N PHE A 15 -3.92 14.03 9.45
CA PHE A 15 -2.69 13.51 10.05
C PHE A 15 -1.46 13.62 9.16
N THR A 16 -1.63 13.76 7.83
CA THR A 16 -0.55 13.68 6.86
C THR A 16 -0.50 14.92 5.96
N GLU A 17 0.59 15.67 6.01
CA GLU A 17 0.88 16.83 5.13
C GLU A 17 1.77 16.41 3.94
N SER A 18 2.60 15.39 4.12
CA SER A 18 3.54 14.89 3.12
C SER A 18 2.83 14.36 1.88
N GLN A 19 2.96 15.08 0.77
CA GLN A 19 2.39 14.65 -0.52
C GLN A 19 2.95 13.31 -1.01
N ASN A 20 4.17 12.97 -0.64
CA ASN A 20 4.76 11.68 -1.00
C ASN A 20 4.09 10.54 -0.26
N LEU A 21 3.81 10.71 1.03
CA LEU A 21 3.11 9.72 1.85
C LEU A 21 1.64 9.60 1.41
N VAL A 22 0.97 10.73 1.13
CA VAL A 22 -0.40 10.72 0.57
C VAL A 22 -0.45 9.95 -0.75
N ARG A 23 0.51 10.19 -1.66
CA ARG A 23 0.58 9.45 -2.93
C ARG A 23 0.85 7.97 -2.73
N HIS A 24 1.67 7.59 -1.73
CA HIS A 24 1.87 6.20 -1.38
C HIS A 24 0.56 5.54 -0.93
N MET A 25 -0.16 6.15 0.01
CA MET A 25 -1.46 5.65 0.47
C MET A 25 -2.48 5.54 -0.67
N LEU A 26 -2.52 6.49 -1.61
CA LEU A 26 -3.36 6.39 -2.81
C LEU A 26 -2.95 5.23 -3.72
N ALA A 27 -1.66 4.97 -3.88
CA ALA A 27 -1.18 3.83 -4.67
C ALA A 27 -1.58 2.49 -4.03
N VAL A 28 -1.47 2.38 -2.70
CA VAL A 28 -1.91 1.20 -1.96
C VAL A 28 -3.44 1.06 -2.01
N GLU A 29 -4.21 2.15 -1.88
CA GLU A 29 -5.67 2.14 -2.09
C GLU A 29 -6.03 1.53 -3.46
N ALA A 30 -5.41 2.01 -4.54
CA ALA A 30 -5.69 1.52 -5.88
C ALA A 30 -5.37 0.03 -6.04
N ALA A 31 -4.23 -0.43 -5.51
CA ALA A 31 -3.83 -1.83 -5.53
C ALA A 31 -4.81 -2.71 -4.73
N MET A 32 -5.22 -2.27 -3.54
CA MET A 32 -6.19 -2.98 -2.70
C MET A 32 -7.55 -3.10 -3.37
N ARG A 33 -8.04 -2.04 -4.02
CA ARG A 33 -9.28 -2.08 -4.82
C ARG A 33 -9.18 -3.08 -5.99
N ALA A 34 -8.05 -3.15 -6.67
CA ALA A 34 -7.83 -4.11 -7.74
C ALA A 34 -7.88 -5.57 -7.23
N TYR A 35 -7.27 -5.82 -6.08
CA TYR A 35 -7.33 -7.13 -5.44
C TYR A 35 -8.74 -7.49 -4.95
N ALA A 36 -9.47 -6.55 -4.37
CA ALA A 36 -10.86 -6.77 -3.97
C ALA A 36 -11.72 -7.17 -5.18
N ARG A 37 -11.61 -6.45 -6.31
CA ARG A 37 -12.29 -6.81 -7.57
C ARG A 37 -11.91 -8.22 -8.05
N LYS A 38 -10.62 -8.54 -8.01
CA LYS A 38 -10.12 -9.87 -8.43
C LYS A 38 -10.72 -11.00 -7.60
N TYR A 39 -10.86 -10.79 -6.30
CA TYR A 39 -11.34 -11.82 -5.38
C TYR A 39 -12.86 -11.79 -5.13
N GLY A 40 -13.58 -10.79 -5.67
CA GLY A 40 -15.01 -10.61 -5.44
C GLY A 40 -15.35 -10.16 -4.02
N GLU A 41 -14.44 -9.42 -3.39
CA GLU A 41 -14.55 -8.88 -2.03
C GLU A 41 -15.07 -7.43 -2.04
N ASP A 42 -15.28 -6.84 -0.86
CA ASP A 42 -15.75 -5.45 -0.72
C ASP A 42 -14.66 -4.45 -1.13
N GLU A 43 -14.79 -3.91 -2.35
CA GLU A 43 -13.84 -2.96 -2.95
C GLU A 43 -13.71 -1.68 -2.12
N GLU A 44 -14.80 -1.21 -1.51
CA GLU A 44 -14.78 0.01 -0.71
C GLU A 44 -14.00 -0.20 0.60
N LEU A 45 -14.29 -1.29 1.30
CA LEU A 45 -13.57 -1.65 2.52
C LEU A 45 -12.07 -1.84 2.28
N TRP A 46 -11.70 -2.60 1.23
CA TRP A 46 -10.29 -2.86 0.93
C TRP A 46 -9.57 -1.58 0.52
N GLY A 47 -10.24 -0.71 -0.26
CA GLY A 47 -9.70 0.59 -0.63
C GLY A 47 -9.46 1.49 0.58
N ILE A 48 -10.43 1.55 1.51
CA ILE A 48 -10.29 2.31 2.76
C ILE A 48 -9.09 1.82 3.58
N VAL A 49 -8.94 0.50 3.73
CA VAL A 49 -7.79 -0.08 4.44
C VAL A 49 -6.47 0.36 3.80
N GLY A 50 -6.36 0.28 2.47
CA GLY A 50 -5.18 0.75 1.76
C GLY A 50 -4.91 2.24 1.93
N LEU A 51 -5.99 3.05 1.93
CA LEU A 51 -5.88 4.50 2.07
C LEU A 51 -5.41 4.94 3.47
N VAL A 52 -5.79 4.21 4.52
CA VAL A 52 -5.49 4.63 5.91
C VAL A 52 -4.35 3.86 6.57
N HIS A 53 -3.71 2.90 5.89
CA HIS A 53 -2.74 2.03 6.57
C HIS A 53 -1.56 2.78 7.20
N ASP A 54 -1.17 3.93 6.63
CA ASP A 54 0.01 4.73 7.01
C ASP A 54 -0.34 6.15 7.49
N PHE A 55 -1.62 6.47 7.75
CA PHE A 55 -2.02 7.85 8.01
C PHE A 55 -1.33 8.50 9.22
N ASP A 56 -0.89 7.70 10.20
CA ASP A 56 -0.22 8.16 11.41
C ASP A 56 1.31 8.22 11.30
N TYR A 57 1.89 7.67 10.21
CA TYR A 57 3.33 7.50 10.06
C TYR A 57 4.10 8.82 10.16
N GLU A 58 3.58 9.91 9.58
CA GLU A 58 4.27 11.21 9.64
C GLU A 58 4.37 11.78 11.05
N GLN A 59 3.37 11.55 11.88
CA GLN A 59 3.33 12.02 13.26
C GLN A 59 3.99 11.06 14.26
N SER A 60 4.08 9.78 13.91
CA SER A 60 4.58 8.71 14.79
C SER A 60 5.48 7.73 14.00
N PRO A 61 6.62 8.19 13.44
CA PRO A 61 7.41 7.40 12.50
C PRO A 61 8.16 6.22 13.13
N ASP A 62 8.17 6.12 14.44
CA ASP A 62 8.85 5.03 15.14
C ASP A 62 8.06 3.73 14.96
N LEU A 63 8.72 2.70 14.46
CA LEU A 63 8.18 1.33 14.38
C LEU A 63 8.31 0.67 15.74
N SER A 64 7.40 1.00 16.66
CA SER A 64 7.42 0.53 18.06
C SER A 64 6.02 0.42 18.62
N VAL A 65 5.89 -0.09 19.83
CA VAL A 65 4.60 -0.17 20.55
C VAL A 65 3.99 1.20 20.90
N GLU A 66 4.75 2.28 20.77
CA GLU A 66 4.32 3.67 21.00
C GLU A 66 4.29 4.51 19.72
N GLY A 67 4.56 3.91 18.55
CA GLY A 67 4.62 4.56 17.25
C GLY A 67 3.69 3.92 16.22
N HIS A 68 4.03 4.12 14.96
CA HIS A 68 3.32 3.52 13.84
C HIS A 68 3.48 1.98 13.82
N PRO A 69 2.44 1.21 13.49
CA PRO A 69 1.05 1.58 13.25
C PRO A 69 0.15 1.49 14.51
N VAL A 70 0.75 1.29 15.69
CA VAL A 70 -0.01 1.08 16.94
C VAL A 70 -0.78 2.33 17.33
N THR A 71 -0.17 3.49 17.14
CA THR A 71 -0.81 4.80 17.41
C THR A 71 -2.03 5.00 16.50
N GLY A 72 -1.88 4.73 15.21
CA GLY A 72 -2.97 4.85 14.26
C GLY A 72 -4.12 3.88 14.55
N ALA A 73 -3.82 2.63 14.84
CA ALA A 73 -4.84 1.65 15.22
C ALA A 73 -5.60 2.07 16.49
N LYS A 74 -4.92 2.71 17.46
CA LYS A 74 -5.58 3.29 18.63
C LYS A 74 -6.51 4.42 18.25
N VAL A 75 -6.07 5.35 17.38
CA VAL A 75 -6.91 6.45 16.89
C VAL A 75 -8.16 5.92 16.19
N LEU A 76 -8.04 4.90 15.33
CA LEU A 76 -9.17 4.27 14.66
C LEU A 76 -10.18 3.72 15.68
N ARG A 77 -9.71 2.98 16.69
CA ARG A 77 -10.55 2.42 17.77
C ARG A 77 -11.24 3.49 18.60
N ASP A 78 -10.50 4.52 19.01
CA ASP A 78 -11.04 5.65 19.80
C ASP A 78 -12.13 6.43 19.02
N ARG A 79 -12.05 6.45 17.67
CA ARG A 79 -13.05 7.05 16.78
C ARG A 79 -14.19 6.09 16.39
N GLY A 80 -14.19 4.86 16.91
CA GLY A 80 -15.23 3.87 16.68
C GLY A 80 -15.23 3.28 15.26
N TRP A 81 -14.07 3.18 14.62
CA TRP A 81 -13.90 2.52 13.33
C TRP A 81 -14.01 1.00 13.49
N PRO A 82 -14.41 0.26 12.43
CA PRO A 82 -14.44 -1.19 12.45
C PRO A 82 -13.09 -1.80 12.84
N GLU A 83 -13.11 -2.79 13.74
CA GLU A 83 -11.88 -3.43 14.23
C GLU A 83 -11.06 -4.08 13.12
N GLU A 84 -11.70 -4.56 12.07
CA GLU A 84 -11.04 -5.16 10.91
C GLU A 84 -10.07 -4.18 10.20
N ILE A 85 -10.37 -2.86 10.18
CA ILE A 85 -9.50 -1.83 9.61
C ILE A 85 -8.30 -1.60 10.53
N ALA A 86 -8.52 -1.46 11.84
CA ALA A 86 -7.45 -1.28 12.81
C ALA A 86 -6.53 -2.52 12.87
N ARG A 87 -7.10 -3.73 12.76
CA ARG A 87 -6.32 -4.97 12.74
C ARG A 87 -5.50 -5.11 11.46
N ALA A 88 -6.07 -4.78 10.31
CA ALA A 88 -5.34 -4.79 9.04
C ALA A 88 -4.15 -3.82 9.08
N MET A 89 -4.36 -2.61 9.62
CA MET A 89 -3.29 -1.65 9.85
C MET A 89 -2.19 -2.20 10.76
N LEU A 90 -2.51 -2.89 11.86
CA LEU A 90 -1.50 -3.53 12.71
C LEU A 90 -0.75 -4.64 11.99
N SER A 91 -1.44 -5.42 11.16
CA SER A 91 -0.89 -6.61 10.52
C SER A 91 0.12 -6.30 9.40
N HIS A 92 0.06 -5.09 8.79
CA HIS A 92 1.02 -4.75 7.73
C HIS A 92 2.45 -4.54 8.26
N ALA A 93 2.60 -4.27 9.56
CA ALA A 93 3.88 -4.16 10.26
C ALA A 93 4.05 -5.27 11.31
N SER A 94 3.71 -6.51 10.95
CA SER A 94 3.67 -7.67 11.86
C SER A 94 4.98 -7.94 12.59
N GLU A 95 6.12 -7.61 12.00
CA GLU A 95 7.45 -7.74 12.62
C GLU A 95 7.58 -6.91 13.91
N TYR A 96 6.85 -5.79 14.00
CA TYR A 96 6.88 -4.88 15.15
C TYR A 96 5.67 -5.06 16.07
N THR A 97 4.51 -5.34 15.50
CA THR A 97 3.25 -5.44 16.24
C THR A 97 2.97 -6.85 16.78
N GLY A 98 3.57 -7.87 16.18
CA GLY A 98 3.27 -9.28 16.46
C GLY A 98 1.92 -9.74 15.93
N VAL A 99 1.19 -8.89 15.18
CA VAL A 99 -0.12 -9.21 14.59
C VAL A 99 0.09 -9.81 13.21
N ALA A 100 -0.07 -11.14 13.10
CA ALA A 100 0.06 -11.85 11.82
C ALA A 100 -1.11 -11.54 10.87
N GLN A 101 -0.84 -11.64 9.56
CA GLN A 101 -1.87 -11.54 8.51
C GLN A 101 -2.71 -12.82 8.49
N GLU A 102 -3.99 -12.73 8.85
CA GLU A 102 -4.91 -13.87 8.87
C GLU A 102 -5.89 -13.82 7.69
N SER A 103 -6.52 -12.66 7.48
CA SER A 103 -7.47 -12.48 6.38
C SER A 103 -6.78 -12.28 5.04
N ARG A 104 -7.52 -12.52 3.95
CA ARG A 104 -7.03 -12.25 2.59
C ARG A 104 -6.75 -10.76 2.38
N MET A 105 -7.55 -9.89 2.99
CA MET A 105 -7.36 -8.43 2.96
C MET A 105 -6.03 -8.03 3.59
N GLU A 106 -5.70 -8.57 4.75
CA GLU A 106 -4.44 -8.29 5.45
C GLU A 106 -3.23 -8.79 4.66
N LYS A 107 -3.33 -10.00 4.09
CA LYS A 107 -2.27 -10.53 3.21
C LYS A 107 -2.09 -9.68 1.95
N ALA A 108 -3.19 -9.19 1.38
CA ALA A 108 -3.12 -8.30 0.23
C ALA A 108 -2.45 -6.97 0.58
N LEU A 109 -2.82 -6.34 1.69
CA LEU A 109 -2.19 -5.10 2.16
C LEU A 109 -0.66 -5.29 2.31
N TYR A 110 -0.25 -6.33 3.03
CA TYR A 110 1.16 -6.64 3.25
C TYR A 110 1.93 -6.90 1.94
N ALA A 111 1.28 -7.51 0.95
CA ALA A 111 1.91 -7.82 -0.34
C ALA A 111 2.05 -6.60 -1.27
N VAL A 112 1.10 -5.66 -1.23
CA VAL A 112 1.10 -4.52 -2.18
C VAL A 112 1.88 -3.32 -1.68
N ASP A 113 2.04 -3.14 -0.38
CA ASP A 113 2.60 -1.96 0.26
C ASP A 113 4.01 -1.62 -0.29
N ASP A 114 5.01 -2.41 0.03
CA ASP A 114 6.39 -2.24 -0.46
C ASP A 114 6.49 -2.27 -2.00
N LEU A 115 5.63 -3.05 -2.67
CA LEU A 115 5.63 -3.15 -4.12
C LEU A 115 5.23 -1.84 -4.79
N THR A 116 4.26 -1.11 -4.22
CA THR A 116 3.87 0.20 -4.77
C THR A 116 5.04 1.18 -4.75
N GLY A 117 5.78 1.24 -3.64
CA GLY A 117 6.99 2.06 -3.54
C GLY A 117 8.07 1.67 -4.55
N PHE A 118 8.27 0.37 -4.78
CA PHE A 118 9.19 -0.12 -5.81
C PHE A 118 8.78 0.33 -7.22
N LEU A 119 7.50 0.26 -7.56
CA LEU A 119 6.98 0.65 -8.87
C LEU A 119 7.07 2.16 -9.09
N VAL A 120 6.83 2.98 -8.05
CA VAL A 120 7.10 4.42 -8.08
C VAL A 120 8.57 4.69 -8.40
N ALA A 121 9.50 4.02 -7.72
CA ALA A 121 10.93 4.18 -7.99
C ALA A 121 11.28 3.80 -9.44
N VAL A 122 10.69 2.73 -9.99
CA VAL A 122 10.88 2.33 -11.39
C VAL A 122 10.36 3.40 -12.36
N ALA A 123 9.23 4.03 -12.07
CA ALA A 123 8.70 5.12 -12.89
C ALA A 123 9.59 6.37 -12.85
N LEU A 124 10.03 6.78 -11.67
CA LEU A 124 10.81 8.02 -11.47
C LEU A 124 12.20 8.00 -12.12
N VAL A 125 12.81 6.84 -12.30
CA VAL A 125 14.13 6.75 -13.02
C VAL A 125 13.98 6.72 -14.53
N ARG A 126 12.78 6.76 -15.06
CA ARG A 126 12.54 6.91 -16.51
C ARG A 126 12.64 8.37 -16.92
N PRO A 127 13.08 8.66 -18.15
CA PRO A 127 13.11 10.04 -18.66
C PRO A 127 11.74 10.73 -18.62
N SER A 128 10.65 9.99 -18.91
CA SER A 128 9.28 10.50 -18.90
C SER A 128 8.68 10.64 -17.51
N LYS A 129 9.28 10.04 -16.48
CA LYS A 129 8.71 9.90 -15.13
C LYS A 129 7.26 9.40 -15.12
N SER A 130 6.84 8.72 -16.19
CA SER A 130 5.49 8.20 -16.35
C SER A 130 5.40 6.74 -15.95
N ILE A 131 4.43 6.39 -15.09
CA ILE A 131 4.12 5.01 -14.77
C ILE A 131 3.44 4.30 -15.96
N GLY A 132 2.76 5.04 -16.82
CA GLY A 132 2.18 4.53 -18.06
C GLY A 132 3.21 3.87 -18.98
N ASP A 133 4.46 4.38 -18.97
CA ASP A 133 5.57 3.82 -19.74
C ASP A 133 6.29 2.65 -19.08
N VAL A 134 5.95 2.34 -17.82
CA VAL A 134 6.54 1.20 -17.12
C VAL A 134 6.00 -0.10 -17.70
N LYS A 135 6.92 -0.95 -18.16
CA LYS A 135 6.59 -2.29 -18.69
C LYS A 135 7.12 -3.36 -17.74
N PRO A 136 6.47 -4.53 -17.67
CA PRO A 136 6.90 -5.65 -16.81
C PRO A 136 8.38 -6.00 -16.98
N LYS A 137 8.89 -5.93 -18.22
CA LYS A 137 10.31 -6.16 -18.51
C LYS A 137 11.23 -5.16 -17.79
N SER A 138 10.81 -3.89 -17.68
CA SER A 138 11.57 -2.85 -16.96
C SER A 138 11.57 -3.10 -15.46
N VAL A 139 10.42 -3.52 -14.91
CA VAL A 139 10.28 -3.89 -13.50
C VAL A 139 11.21 -5.06 -13.18
N ARG A 140 11.15 -6.16 -13.97
CA ARG A 140 12.02 -7.34 -13.78
C ARG A 140 13.50 -7.01 -13.87
N LYS A 141 13.90 -6.09 -14.75
CA LYS A 141 15.31 -5.63 -14.84
C LYS A 141 15.73 -4.94 -13.55
N LYS A 142 14.91 -4.06 -13.01
CA LYS A 142 15.17 -3.34 -11.76
C LYS A 142 15.05 -4.25 -10.53
N TRP A 143 14.18 -5.27 -10.58
CA TRP A 143 14.06 -6.29 -9.54
C TRP A 143 15.38 -7.02 -9.25
N ARG A 144 16.15 -7.31 -10.30
CA ARG A 144 17.46 -7.99 -10.20
C ARG A 144 18.58 -7.09 -9.74
N ASP A 145 18.41 -5.79 -9.84
CA ASP A 145 19.39 -4.78 -9.42
C ASP A 145 19.23 -4.52 -7.92
N LYS A 146 20.03 -5.19 -7.10
CA LYS A 146 19.95 -5.10 -5.63
C LYS A 146 20.27 -3.71 -5.08
N ALA A 147 21.00 -2.87 -5.81
CA ALA A 147 21.32 -1.51 -5.40
C ALA A 147 20.15 -0.54 -5.68
N PHE A 148 19.28 -0.90 -6.62
CA PHE A 148 18.11 -0.09 -6.94
C PHE A 148 17.02 -0.27 -5.88
N ALA A 149 16.49 0.81 -5.32
CA ALA A 149 15.49 0.79 -4.24
C ALA A 149 15.86 -0.23 -3.15
N ALA A 150 17.08 -0.11 -2.60
CA ALA A 150 17.66 -1.11 -1.70
C ALA A 150 16.90 -1.28 -0.38
N ALA A 151 16.11 -0.29 0.02
CA ALA A 151 15.25 -0.36 1.20
C ALA A 151 14.04 -1.29 1.03
N VAL A 152 13.62 -1.58 -0.21
CA VAL A 152 12.47 -2.46 -0.48
C VAL A 152 12.88 -3.92 -0.29
N ASN A 153 12.17 -4.62 0.57
CA ASN A 153 12.38 -6.04 0.84
C ASN A 153 11.69 -6.91 -0.23
N ARG A 154 12.44 -7.22 -1.30
CA ARG A 154 11.91 -8.03 -2.42
C ARG A 154 11.54 -9.45 -2.03
N GLN A 155 12.28 -10.05 -1.10
CA GLN A 155 11.97 -11.40 -0.62
C GLN A 155 10.62 -11.42 0.09
N GLN A 156 10.34 -10.43 0.92
CA GLN A 156 9.05 -10.26 1.58
C GLN A 156 7.91 -10.15 0.56
N ILE A 157 8.09 -9.35 -0.51
CA ILE A 157 7.07 -9.21 -1.56
C ILE A 157 6.84 -10.55 -2.28
N GLU A 158 7.91 -11.30 -2.59
CA GLU A 158 7.82 -12.61 -3.23
C GLU A 158 7.07 -13.62 -2.35
N GLU A 159 7.39 -13.67 -1.06
CA GLU A 159 6.74 -14.54 -0.07
C GLU A 159 5.26 -14.14 0.13
N ALA A 160 4.98 -12.85 0.26
CA ALA A 160 3.62 -12.34 0.43
C ALA A 160 2.73 -12.60 -0.81
N ALA A 161 3.28 -12.44 -2.03
CA ALA A 161 2.57 -12.80 -3.25
C ALA A 161 2.23 -14.30 -3.29
N ALA A 162 3.19 -15.16 -2.91
CA ALA A 162 2.97 -16.61 -2.84
C ALA A 162 1.90 -16.99 -1.80
N GLU A 163 1.86 -16.30 -0.64
CA GLU A 163 0.82 -16.50 0.38
C GLU A 163 -0.59 -16.08 -0.08
N LEU A 164 -0.67 -15.12 -1.01
CA LEU A 164 -1.90 -14.77 -1.71
C LEU A 164 -2.30 -15.80 -2.78
N GLY A 165 -1.41 -16.72 -3.12
CA GLY A 165 -1.58 -17.66 -4.23
C GLY A 165 -1.29 -17.04 -5.60
N GLU A 166 -0.53 -15.95 -5.66
CA GLU A 166 -0.20 -15.22 -6.88
C GLU A 166 1.23 -15.53 -7.37
N ASP A 167 1.38 -15.63 -8.69
CA ASP A 167 2.72 -15.53 -9.30
C ASP A 167 3.24 -14.09 -9.17
N LEU A 168 4.52 -13.92 -8.91
CA LEU A 168 5.13 -12.60 -8.74
C LEU A 168 4.91 -11.67 -9.94
N ASN A 169 4.95 -12.19 -11.18
CA ASN A 169 4.74 -11.35 -12.35
C ASN A 169 3.29 -10.89 -12.45
N ASP A 170 2.34 -11.76 -12.12
CA ASP A 170 0.92 -11.42 -12.10
C ASP A 170 0.62 -10.42 -10.99
N HIS A 171 1.24 -10.59 -9.80
CA HIS A 171 1.17 -9.65 -8.71
C HIS A 171 1.68 -8.25 -9.12
N ILE A 172 2.87 -8.19 -9.73
CA ILE A 172 3.43 -6.93 -10.25
C ILE A 172 2.51 -6.29 -11.28
N LEU A 173 1.91 -7.08 -12.17
CA LEU A 173 1.01 -6.57 -13.21
C LEU A 173 -0.27 -5.96 -12.62
N ILE A 174 -0.90 -6.65 -11.68
CA ILE A 174 -2.13 -6.19 -11.02
C ILE A 174 -1.88 -4.83 -10.35
N VAL A 175 -0.81 -4.72 -9.56
CA VAL A 175 -0.48 -3.48 -8.85
C VAL A 175 -0.09 -2.37 -9.82
N LEU A 176 0.75 -2.68 -10.83
CA LEU A 176 1.16 -1.71 -11.83
C LEU A 176 -0.02 -1.15 -12.63
N ASP A 177 -0.94 -2.00 -13.04
CA ASP A 177 -2.10 -1.56 -13.83
C ASP A 177 -3.08 -0.74 -12.97
N ALA A 178 -3.29 -1.11 -11.71
CA ALA A 178 -4.05 -0.30 -10.76
C ALA A 178 -3.44 1.11 -10.55
N MET A 179 -2.12 1.19 -10.41
CA MET A 179 -1.43 2.48 -10.26
C MET A 179 -1.47 3.33 -11.54
N LYS A 180 -1.52 2.72 -12.73
CA LYS A 180 -1.68 3.45 -14.00
C LYS A 180 -3.04 4.12 -14.13
N GLU A 181 -4.10 3.53 -13.58
CA GLU A 181 -5.45 4.09 -13.60
C GLU A 181 -5.52 5.45 -12.88
N ILE A 182 -4.66 5.66 -11.88
CA ILE A 182 -4.59 6.86 -11.06
C ILE A 182 -3.25 7.62 -11.21
N ALA A 183 -2.58 7.48 -12.34
CA ALA A 183 -1.26 8.08 -12.57
C ALA A 183 -1.19 9.59 -12.33
N PRO A 184 -2.22 10.40 -12.67
CA PRO A 184 -2.24 11.83 -12.36
C PRO A 184 -2.20 12.11 -10.85
N GLU A 185 -2.99 11.40 -10.05
CA GLU A 185 -3.07 11.55 -8.60
C GLU A 185 -1.74 11.18 -7.92
N LEU A 186 -1.03 10.22 -8.49
CA LEU A 186 0.30 9.83 -8.04
C LEU A 186 1.40 10.82 -8.48
N GLY A 187 1.10 11.78 -9.36
CA GLY A 187 2.11 12.63 -9.97
C GLY A 187 3.04 11.87 -10.92
N LEU A 188 2.56 10.76 -11.51
CA LEU A 188 3.31 9.85 -12.38
C LEU A 188 2.69 9.75 -13.78
N ALA A 189 1.92 10.76 -14.22
CA ALA A 189 1.36 10.81 -15.57
C ALA A 189 2.42 11.10 -16.66
N GLY A 190 3.59 11.57 -16.28
CA GLY A 190 4.63 12.04 -17.19
C GLY A 190 4.60 13.56 -17.39
N GLU A 191 5.67 14.08 -18.01
CA GLU A 191 5.77 15.48 -18.43
C GLU A 191 5.25 15.65 -19.85
#